data_690911822cbae2acc5d5e60bcbf1e8d6
#
_entry.id   690911822cbae2acc5d5e60bcbf1e8d6
#
_cell.length_a   1.000
_cell.length_b   1.000
_cell.length_c   1.000
_cell.angle_alpha   90.00
_cell.angle_beta   90.00
_cell.angle_gamma   90.00
#
_symmetry.space_group_name_H-M   'P 1'
#
loop_
_entity.id
_entity.type
_entity.pdbx_description
1 polymer ?
#
loop_
_entity_poly.entity_id
_entity_poly.type
_entity_poly.pdbx_seq_one_letter_code
_entity_poly.pdbx_strand_id
1 'polypeptide(L)'
;LQLEDLTRNAGKHAGGVVIAPTPLQEFCPLFAEHDGHGLGRNPVTQFDKDDVESIGLVKFDFLGLRTLTIIDWAVKAINARHAREGRPPLDITALELTDKATYALFARGDSVAVFQFESRGMRELLKRARPDTFEDIIALAALFRPGPLGSGMDKEWCDRKHGITAVSYPHPALEPVLAPTYGVIVYQEQVMQIAQVLAGYSLGGADLLRRAMGKKKPEEMAKERVKFEDGAAAQGIH
;
A
#
# COMPACT_ATOMS: atom_id res chain seq x y z
N LEU A 1 -11.59 -0.93 -26.47
CA LEU A 1 -12.37 -0.67 -27.41
C LEU A 1 -12.46 0.81 -27.76
N GLN A 2 -13.59 1.44 -28.08
CA GLN A 2 -13.61 2.84 -28.58
C GLN A 2 -13.15 3.91 -27.56
N LEU A 3 -13.05 3.60 -26.27
CA LEU A 3 -12.58 4.49 -25.18
C LEU A 3 -11.20 4.09 -24.63
N GLU A 4 -10.58 3.09 -25.17
CA GLU A 4 -9.23 2.66 -24.84
C GLU A 4 -8.23 3.71 -25.35
N ASP A 5 -7.19 3.99 -24.59
CA ASP A 5 -6.16 5.00 -24.88
C ASP A 5 -6.63 6.47 -24.95
N LEU A 6 -7.85 6.78 -24.52
CA LEU A 6 -8.30 8.16 -24.38
C LEU A 6 -7.91 8.76 -23.02
N THR A 7 -7.07 9.78 -23.07
CA THR A 7 -6.74 10.58 -21.88
C THR A 7 -7.94 11.45 -21.51
N ARG A 8 -8.56 11.19 -20.37
CA ARG A 8 -9.74 11.97 -19.89
C ARG A 8 -9.36 13.26 -19.19
N ASN A 9 -8.29 13.23 -18.39
CA ASN A 9 -7.85 14.36 -17.59
C ASN A 9 -6.33 14.36 -17.48
N ALA A 10 -5.73 15.56 -17.43
CA ALA A 10 -4.37 15.74 -16.95
C ALA A 10 -4.43 15.92 -15.42
N GLY A 11 -3.80 15.00 -14.68
CA GLY A 11 -3.69 15.06 -13.22
C GLY A 11 -2.32 15.58 -12.82
N LYS A 12 -2.29 16.56 -11.92
CA LYS A 12 -1.06 17.10 -11.34
C LYS A 12 -0.64 16.27 -10.13
N HIS A 13 0.64 15.84 -10.07
CA HIS A 13 1.18 15.15 -8.89
C HIS A 13 1.24 16.11 -7.70
N ALA A 14 0.77 15.67 -6.53
CA ALA A 14 0.61 16.56 -5.37
C ALA A 14 1.93 17.02 -4.73
N GLY A 15 3.02 16.26 -4.88
CA GLY A 15 4.30 16.54 -4.23
C GLY A 15 5.52 16.12 -5.05
N GLY A 16 5.36 15.86 -6.36
CA GLY A 16 6.47 15.56 -7.26
C GLY A 16 7.23 16.82 -7.65
N VAL A 17 8.55 16.79 -7.53
CA VAL A 17 9.47 17.86 -7.97
C VAL A 17 10.45 17.25 -8.96
N VAL A 18 10.49 17.80 -10.17
CA VAL A 18 11.45 17.43 -11.20
C VAL A 18 12.67 18.32 -11.10
N ILE A 19 13.84 17.71 -11.09
CA ILE A 19 15.14 18.42 -11.07
C ILE A 19 15.81 18.24 -12.42
N ALA A 20 16.26 19.36 -13.00
CA ALA A 20 17.00 19.42 -14.24
C ALA A 20 18.28 20.23 -14.04
N PRO A 21 19.37 19.96 -14.81
CA PRO A 21 20.62 20.69 -14.71
C PRO A 21 20.52 22.11 -15.29
N THR A 22 19.59 22.36 -16.22
CA THR A 22 19.28 23.66 -16.84
C THR A 22 17.77 23.88 -16.84
N PRO A 23 17.22 24.99 -17.33
CA PRO A 23 15.79 25.24 -17.33
C PRO A 23 14.97 24.11 -17.95
N LEU A 24 13.92 23.68 -17.26
CA LEU A 24 13.09 22.53 -17.64
C LEU A 24 12.52 22.61 -19.07
N GLN A 25 12.33 23.82 -19.60
CA GLN A 25 11.83 24.06 -20.97
C GLN A 25 12.77 23.52 -22.05
N GLU A 26 14.05 23.30 -21.72
CA GLU A 26 15.02 22.69 -22.64
C GLU A 26 14.84 21.18 -22.78
N PHE A 27 14.12 20.55 -21.86
CA PHE A 27 13.91 19.09 -21.79
C PHE A 27 12.48 18.67 -22.15
N CYS A 28 11.50 19.45 -21.69
CA CYS A 28 10.09 19.09 -21.89
C CYS A 28 9.19 20.35 -21.91
N PRO A 29 8.02 20.27 -22.59
CA PRO A 29 7.04 21.32 -22.53
C PRO A 29 6.43 21.42 -21.12
N LEU A 30 6.12 22.65 -20.71
CA LEU A 30 5.50 22.93 -19.42
C LEU A 30 4.06 23.37 -19.61
N PHE A 31 3.23 23.10 -18.61
CA PHE A 31 1.87 23.54 -18.52
C PHE A 31 1.66 24.31 -17.20
N ALA A 32 0.96 25.42 -17.25
CA ALA A 32 0.51 26.14 -16.07
C ALA A 32 -0.99 26.40 -16.14
N GLU A 33 -1.69 26.08 -15.08
CA GLU A 33 -3.12 26.38 -14.97
C GLU A 33 -3.33 27.89 -14.84
N HIS A 34 -4.44 28.40 -15.41
CA HIS A 34 -4.89 29.75 -15.18
C HIS A 34 -5.65 29.83 -13.83
N ASP A 35 -5.20 30.69 -12.93
CA ASP A 35 -5.77 30.84 -11.58
C ASP A 35 -6.68 32.08 -11.41
N GLY A 36 -7.15 32.66 -12.49
CA GLY A 36 -7.97 33.90 -12.50
C GLY A 36 -7.16 35.21 -12.34
N HIS A 37 -5.90 35.12 -11.97
CA HIS A 37 -4.97 36.24 -11.88
C HIS A 37 -3.83 36.17 -12.93
N GLY A 38 -3.88 35.17 -13.79
CA GLY A 38 -2.90 34.92 -14.84
C GLY A 38 -2.41 33.48 -14.85
N LEU A 39 -1.21 33.24 -15.37
CA LEU A 39 -0.56 31.93 -15.35
C LEU A 39 -0.17 31.55 -13.92
N GLY A 40 -0.60 30.37 -13.50
CA GLY A 40 -0.28 29.83 -12.18
C GLY A 40 1.23 29.74 -11.92
N ARG A 41 1.61 29.97 -10.68
CA ARG A 41 3.02 30.06 -10.27
C ARG A 41 3.80 28.75 -10.29
N ASN A 42 3.11 27.61 -10.36
CA ASN A 42 3.69 26.28 -10.28
C ASN A 42 3.48 25.51 -11.59
N PRO A 43 4.35 25.70 -12.60
CA PRO A 43 4.26 24.93 -13.82
C PRO A 43 4.51 23.44 -13.56
N VAL A 44 3.91 22.60 -14.38
CA VAL A 44 4.09 21.15 -14.36
C VAL A 44 4.63 20.68 -15.71
N THR A 45 5.36 19.57 -15.73
CA THR A 45 5.78 18.95 -16.98
C THR A 45 4.56 18.39 -17.71
N GLN A 46 4.51 18.52 -19.04
CA GLN A 46 3.48 17.85 -19.84
C GLN A 46 3.82 16.39 -20.10
N PHE A 47 5.05 15.98 -19.88
CA PHE A 47 5.45 14.59 -19.87
C PHE A 47 4.97 13.92 -18.58
N ASP A 48 4.55 12.69 -18.68
CA ASP A 48 4.22 11.88 -17.52
C ASP A 48 5.46 11.46 -16.74
N LYS A 49 5.26 10.73 -15.64
CA LYS A 49 6.36 10.32 -14.76
C LYS A 49 7.40 9.42 -15.44
N ASP A 50 6.96 8.54 -16.35
CA ASP A 50 7.82 7.55 -17.01
C ASP A 50 8.60 8.21 -18.14
N ASP A 51 7.99 9.14 -18.87
CA ASP A 51 8.64 9.95 -19.89
C ASP A 51 9.70 10.91 -19.29
N VAL A 52 9.39 11.54 -18.15
CA VAL A 52 10.34 12.39 -17.43
C VAL A 52 11.58 11.60 -16.99
N GLU A 53 11.41 10.38 -16.51
CA GLU A 53 12.54 9.51 -16.15
C GLU A 53 13.31 9.02 -17.38
N SER A 54 12.61 8.70 -18.49
CA SER A 54 13.22 8.17 -19.70
C SER A 54 14.10 9.20 -20.44
N ILE A 55 13.81 10.49 -20.34
CA ILE A 55 14.66 11.57 -20.85
C ILE A 55 15.82 11.94 -19.91
N GLY A 56 15.98 11.21 -18.79
CA GLY A 56 17.10 11.34 -17.88
C GLY A 56 16.95 12.40 -16.80
N LEU A 57 15.75 12.93 -16.57
CA LEU A 57 15.47 13.83 -15.46
C LEU A 57 15.20 13.05 -14.16
N VAL A 58 15.50 13.69 -13.03
CA VAL A 58 15.28 13.10 -11.71
C VAL A 58 14.00 13.69 -11.10
N LYS A 59 13.12 12.82 -10.63
CA LYS A 59 11.90 13.19 -9.93
C LYS A 59 12.00 12.80 -8.45
N PHE A 60 11.73 13.75 -7.57
CA PHE A 60 11.57 13.52 -6.14
C PHE A 60 10.12 13.70 -5.74
N ASP A 61 9.60 12.76 -4.95
CA ASP A 61 8.24 12.82 -4.43
C ASP A 61 8.29 13.21 -2.94
N PHE A 62 7.76 14.39 -2.64
CA PHE A 62 7.60 14.89 -1.27
C PHE A 62 6.15 14.74 -0.87
N LEU A 63 5.85 13.70 -0.10
CA LEU A 63 4.50 13.41 0.37
C LEU A 63 4.41 13.66 1.88
N GLY A 64 3.50 14.55 2.27
CA GLY A 64 3.15 14.81 3.65
C GLY A 64 1.78 14.21 4.00
N LEU A 65 1.59 13.82 5.26
CA LEU A 65 0.33 13.31 5.75
C LEU A 65 -0.27 14.28 6.78
N ARG A 66 -1.34 15.00 6.39
CA ARG A 66 -2.00 15.99 7.26
C ARG A 66 -2.53 15.36 8.56
N THR A 67 -2.96 14.11 8.52
CA THR A 67 -3.44 13.38 9.69
C THR A 67 -2.38 13.28 10.77
N LEU A 68 -1.11 13.08 10.42
CA LEU A 68 -0.02 13.06 11.42
C LEU A 68 0.15 14.43 12.10
N THR A 69 -0.03 15.53 11.37
CA THR A 69 -0.02 16.87 11.97
C THR A 69 -1.16 17.07 12.97
N ILE A 70 -2.36 16.57 12.64
CA ILE A 70 -3.53 16.64 13.55
C ILE A 70 -3.29 15.81 14.82
N ILE A 71 -2.71 14.62 14.67
CA ILE A 71 -2.33 13.76 15.81
C ILE A 71 -1.29 14.47 16.69
N ASP A 72 -0.25 15.05 16.10
CA ASP A 72 0.78 15.81 16.84
C ASP A 72 0.17 16.98 17.63
N TRP A 73 -0.75 17.74 17.03
CA TRP A 73 -1.45 18.80 17.72
C TRP A 73 -2.31 18.30 18.88
N ALA A 74 -3.01 17.17 18.67
CA ALA A 74 -3.82 16.55 19.71
C ALA A 74 -2.94 16.09 20.89
N VAL A 75 -1.82 15.42 20.61
CA VAL A 75 -0.86 14.98 21.64
C VAL A 75 -0.28 16.18 22.41
N LYS A 76 0.11 17.25 21.73
CA LYS A 76 0.59 18.47 22.37
C LYS A 76 -0.46 19.10 23.29
N ALA A 77 -1.72 19.18 22.83
CA ALA A 77 -2.82 19.71 23.64
C ALA A 77 -3.11 18.84 24.89
N ILE A 78 -3.11 17.51 24.73
CA ILE A 78 -3.28 16.56 25.83
C ILE A 78 -2.13 16.72 26.84
N ASN A 79 -0.90 16.77 26.38
CA ASN A 79 0.28 16.88 27.24
C ASN A 79 0.35 18.22 28.00
N ALA A 80 -0.09 19.32 27.37
CA ALA A 80 -0.24 20.60 28.06
C ALA A 80 -1.30 20.54 29.15
N ARG A 81 -2.38 19.78 28.97
CA ARG A 81 -3.38 19.52 30.02
C ARG A 81 -2.80 18.63 31.14
N HIS A 82 -2.16 17.52 30.79
CA HIS A 82 -1.52 16.60 31.73
C HIS A 82 -0.52 17.33 32.62
N ALA A 83 0.31 18.20 32.05
CA ALA A 83 1.27 19.01 32.85
C ALA A 83 0.60 19.89 33.89
N ARG A 84 -0.56 20.49 33.56
CA ARG A 84 -1.33 21.29 34.55
C ARG A 84 -1.98 20.43 35.63
N GLU A 85 -2.33 19.19 35.32
CA GLU A 85 -2.95 18.22 36.22
C GLU A 85 -1.94 17.39 37.02
N GLY A 86 -0.62 17.59 36.82
CA GLY A 86 0.44 16.78 37.44
C GLY A 86 0.48 15.34 36.96
N ARG A 87 -0.02 15.06 35.75
CA ARG A 87 -0.05 13.75 35.13
C ARG A 87 1.15 13.55 34.20
N PRO A 88 1.63 12.30 34.02
CA PRO A 88 2.69 12.02 33.06
C PRO A 88 2.26 12.35 31.63
N PRO A 89 3.19 12.71 30.74
CA PRO A 89 2.88 12.95 29.34
C PRO A 89 2.38 11.67 28.66
N LEU A 90 1.45 11.83 27.73
CA LEU A 90 1.02 10.77 26.83
C LEU A 90 2.11 10.53 25.78
N ASP A 91 2.59 9.30 25.70
CA ASP A 91 3.42 8.80 24.60
C ASP A 91 2.59 7.84 23.75
N ILE A 92 2.23 8.25 22.53
CA ILE A 92 1.44 7.42 21.62
C ILE A 92 2.24 6.27 21.02
N THR A 93 3.57 6.28 21.13
CA THR A 93 4.42 5.18 20.63
C THR A 93 4.49 4.02 21.63
N ALA A 94 4.13 4.28 22.89
CA ALA A 94 4.09 3.29 23.96
C ALA A 94 2.68 2.71 24.22
N LEU A 95 1.70 3.00 23.35
CA LEU A 95 0.36 2.45 23.48
C LEU A 95 0.36 0.94 23.24
N GLU A 96 -0.34 0.21 24.10
CA GLU A 96 -0.59 -1.22 23.88
C GLU A 96 -1.59 -1.43 22.72
N LEU A 97 -1.22 -2.31 21.79
CA LEU A 97 -2.03 -2.63 20.62
C LEU A 97 -3.08 -3.73 20.90
N THR A 98 -3.50 -3.87 22.16
CA THR A 98 -4.41 -4.93 22.64
C THR A 98 -5.74 -4.40 23.14
N ASP A 99 -6.03 -3.09 22.96
CA ASP A 99 -7.26 -2.47 23.46
C ASP A 99 -8.51 -3.00 22.77
N LYS A 100 -9.26 -3.84 23.50
CA LYS A 100 -10.50 -4.48 23.03
C LYS A 100 -11.59 -3.48 22.63
N ALA A 101 -11.65 -2.32 23.28
CA ALA A 101 -12.65 -1.30 22.96
C ALA A 101 -12.41 -0.69 21.58
N THR A 102 -11.14 -0.47 21.22
CA THR A 102 -10.73 -0.03 19.88
C THR A 102 -11.11 -1.06 18.82
N TYR A 103 -10.81 -2.35 19.02
CA TYR A 103 -11.20 -3.39 18.04
C TYR A 103 -12.72 -3.54 17.93
N ALA A 104 -13.45 -3.43 19.03
CA ALA A 104 -14.91 -3.44 19.00
C ALA A 104 -15.48 -2.25 18.20
N LEU A 105 -14.86 -1.07 18.25
CA LEU A 105 -15.23 0.08 17.43
C LEU A 105 -15.01 -0.23 15.93
N PHE A 106 -13.86 -0.80 15.55
CA PHE A 106 -13.61 -1.24 14.19
C PHE A 106 -14.59 -2.31 13.73
N ALA A 107 -14.85 -3.34 14.55
CA ALA A 107 -15.75 -4.43 14.22
C ALA A 107 -17.20 -3.97 13.97
N ARG A 108 -17.64 -2.89 14.61
CA ARG A 108 -18.94 -2.25 14.31
C ARG A 108 -18.92 -1.35 13.09
N GLY A 109 -17.73 -1.04 12.54
CA GLY A 109 -17.55 -0.07 11.46
C GLY A 109 -17.79 1.38 11.91
N ASP A 110 -17.60 1.68 13.20
CA ASP A 110 -17.74 3.04 13.77
C ASP A 110 -16.44 3.85 13.58
N SER A 111 -15.82 3.73 12.42
CA SER A 111 -14.49 4.27 12.10
C SER A 111 -14.55 5.59 11.32
N VAL A 112 -15.60 6.39 11.50
CA VAL A 112 -15.67 7.75 10.95
C VAL A 112 -14.52 8.60 11.52
N ALA A 113 -13.86 9.36 10.64
CA ALA A 113 -12.66 10.14 10.94
C ALA A 113 -11.40 9.32 11.31
N VAL A 114 -11.43 8.00 11.19
CA VAL A 114 -10.21 7.19 11.27
C VAL A 114 -9.59 7.12 9.87
N PHE A 115 -8.42 7.70 9.71
CA PHE A 115 -7.73 7.79 8.42
C PHE A 115 -7.64 6.43 7.70
N GLN A 116 -8.02 6.41 6.42
CA GLN A 116 -8.11 5.24 5.53
C GLN A 116 -9.18 4.19 5.91
N PHE A 117 -9.84 4.30 7.07
CA PHE A 117 -10.86 3.34 7.52
C PHE A 117 -12.28 3.91 7.54
N GLU A 118 -12.49 5.12 7.05
CA GLU A 118 -13.74 5.88 7.14
C GLU A 118 -14.69 5.70 5.94
N SER A 119 -14.20 5.20 4.80
CA SER A 119 -15.04 5.02 3.62
C SER A 119 -16.13 3.97 3.84
N ARG A 120 -17.29 4.15 3.19
CA ARG A 120 -18.41 3.19 3.29
C ARG A 120 -17.96 1.74 2.99
N GLY A 121 -17.18 1.54 1.93
CA GLY A 121 -16.70 0.19 1.56
C GLY A 121 -15.79 -0.42 2.62
N MET A 122 -14.85 0.37 3.17
CA MET A 122 -13.97 -0.10 4.24
C MET A 122 -14.76 -0.42 5.51
N ARG A 123 -15.75 0.39 5.88
CA ARG A 123 -16.61 0.13 7.04
C ARG A 123 -17.41 -1.17 6.89
N GLU A 124 -17.90 -1.48 5.70
CA GLU A 124 -18.56 -2.77 5.43
C GLU A 124 -17.56 -3.95 5.48
N LEU A 125 -16.34 -3.76 5.02
CA LEU A 125 -15.28 -4.75 5.17
C LEU A 125 -14.94 -5.00 6.64
N LEU A 126 -14.80 -3.94 7.45
CA LEU A 126 -14.55 -4.03 8.89
C LEU A 126 -15.64 -4.84 9.63
N LYS A 127 -16.92 -4.63 9.29
CA LYS A 127 -18.05 -5.40 9.88
C LYS A 127 -17.99 -6.88 9.53
N ARG A 128 -17.53 -7.22 8.34
CA ARG A 128 -17.34 -8.62 7.92
C ARG A 128 -16.12 -9.25 8.57
N ALA A 129 -15.02 -8.52 8.59
CA ALA A 129 -13.73 -8.98 9.09
C ALA A 129 -13.67 -9.09 10.61
N ARG A 130 -14.38 -8.20 11.34
CA ARG A 130 -14.38 -8.13 12.80
C ARG A 130 -12.96 -8.21 13.36
N PRO A 131 -12.08 -7.24 13.05
CA PRO A 131 -10.70 -7.29 13.50
C PRO A 131 -10.61 -7.34 15.02
N ASP A 132 -9.70 -8.12 15.55
CA ASP A 132 -9.43 -8.28 16.97
C ASP A 132 -7.94 -8.22 17.32
N THR A 133 -7.09 -8.07 16.29
CA THR A 133 -5.65 -7.87 16.42
C THR A 133 -5.19 -6.68 15.55
N PHE A 134 -3.99 -6.18 15.82
CA PHE A 134 -3.40 -5.10 15.01
C PHE A 134 -3.00 -5.61 13.61
N GLU A 135 -2.58 -6.87 13.52
CA GLU A 135 -2.27 -7.55 12.27
C GLU A 135 -3.48 -7.59 11.33
N ASP A 136 -4.67 -7.77 11.87
CA ASP A 136 -5.91 -7.69 11.07
C ASP A 136 -6.12 -6.30 10.46
N ILE A 137 -5.85 -5.24 11.25
CA ILE A 137 -5.96 -3.86 10.74
C ILE A 137 -4.98 -3.63 9.60
N ILE A 138 -3.74 -4.13 9.72
CA ILE A 138 -2.73 -4.06 8.65
C ILE A 138 -3.21 -4.83 7.41
N ALA A 139 -3.71 -6.05 7.59
CA ALA A 139 -4.22 -6.86 6.49
C ALA A 139 -5.40 -6.20 5.77
N LEU A 140 -6.34 -5.63 6.51
CA LEU A 140 -7.50 -4.92 5.94
C LEU A 140 -7.10 -3.68 5.14
N ALA A 141 -6.10 -2.92 5.60
CA ALA A 141 -5.54 -1.80 4.86
C ALA A 141 -4.90 -2.24 3.52
N ALA A 142 -4.33 -3.43 3.48
CA ALA A 142 -3.75 -4.01 2.25
C ALA A 142 -4.81 -4.63 1.33
N LEU A 143 -5.84 -5.27 1.89
CA LEU A 143 -6.92 -5.93 1.15
C LEU A 143 -7.93 -4.94 0.53
N PHE A 144 -8.11 -3.77 1.14
CA PHE A 144 -9.04 -2.76 0.63
C PHE A 144 -8.45 -1.98 -0.54
N ARG A 145 -8.21 -2.67 -1.65
CA ARG A 145 -7.70 -2.12 -2.91
C ARG A 145 -8.44 -2.77 -4.09
N PRO A 146 -8.56 -2.09 -5.24
CA PRO A 146 -9.31 -2.62 -6.39
C PRO A 146 -8.92 -4.03 -6.82
N GLY A 147 -7.63 -4.39 -6.79
CA GLY A 147 -7.14 -5.72 -7.14
C GLY A 147 -7.66 -6.81 -6.21
N PRO A 148 -7.34 -6.78 -4.91
CA PRO A 148 -7.83 -7.76 -3.94
C PRO A 148 -9.36 -7.83 -3.84
N LEU A 149 -10.05 -6.68 -3.87
CA LEU A 149 -11.51 -6.64 -3.87
C LEU A 149 -12.10 -7.26 -5.13
N GLY A 150 -11.51 -6.97 -6.30
CA GLY A 150 -11.97 -7.52 -7.58
C GLY A 150 -11.74 -9.03 -7.73
N SER A 151 -10.75 -9.59 -7.06
CA SER A 151 -10.44 -11.02 -7.05
C SER A 151 -11.15 -11.80 -5.93
N GLY A 152 -11.84 -11.13 -5.00
CA GLY A 152 -12.51 -11.76 -3.86
C GLY A 152 -11.59 -12.19 -2.72
N MET A 153 -10.34 -11.75 -2.71
CA MET A 153 -9.37 -12.05 -1.65
C MET A 153 -9.82 -11.55 -0.27
N ASP A 154 -10.50 -10.41 -0.23
CA ASP A 154 -11.07 -9.85 1.01
C ASP A 154 -12.13 -10.78 1.61
N LYS A 155 -12.97 -11.39 0.77
CA LYS A 155 -13.97 -12.37 1.21
C LYS A 155 -13.29 -13.64 1.70
N GLU A 156 -12.36 -14.19 0.94
CA GLU A 156 -11.60 -15.40 1.30
C GLU A 156 -10.88 -15.23 2.63
N TRP A 157 -10.20 -14.11 2.83
CA TRP A 157 -9.51 -13.78 4.07
C TRP A 157 -10.49 -13.74 5.26
N CYS A 158 -11.64 -13.06 5.11
CA CYS A 158 -12.66 -13.00 6.16
C CYS A 158 -13.23 -14.40 6.49
N ASP A 159 -13.56 -15.19 5.46
CA ASP A 159 -14.14 -16.53 5.63
C ASP A 159 -13.16 -17.48 6.35
N ARG A 160 -11.85 -17.40 6.01
CA ARG A 160 -10.80 -18.18 6.68
C ARG A 160 -10.55 -17.71 8.11
N LYS A 161 -10.50 -16.40 8.34
CA LYS A 161 -10.36 -15.82 9.70
C LYS A 161 -11.46 -16.35 10.64
N HIS A 162 -12.69 -16.43 10.15
CA HIS A 162 -13.84 -16.89 10.95
C HIS A 162 -14.07 -18.40 10.93
N GLY A 163 -13.20 -19.16 10.30
CA GLY A 163 -13.34 -20.62 10.22
C GLY A 163 -14.52 -21.09 9.34
N ILE A 164 -15.10 -20.20 8.52
CA ILE A 164 -16.16 -20.57 7.55
C ILE A 164 -15.55 -21.42 6.44
N THR A 165 -14.34 -21.06 6.00
CA THR A 165 -13.53 -21.85 5.08
C THR A 165 -12.26 -22.29 5.80
N ALA A 166 -11.85 -23.54 5.61
CA ALA A 166 -10.60 -24.05 6.18
C ALA A 166 -9.39 -23.29 5.64
N VAL A 167 -8.45 -22.95 6.52
CA VAL A 167 -7.17 -22.40 6.10
C VAL A 167 -6.40 -23.46 5.35
N SER A 168 -5.91 -23.14 4.17
CA SER A 168 -5.08 -24.02 3.35
C SER A 168 -3.89 -23.27 2.80
N TYR A 169 -2.80 -24.00 2.60
CA TYR A 169 -1.55 -23.46 2.06
C TYR A 169 -1.24 -24.18 0.75
N PRO A 170 -0.81 -23.47 -0.31
CA PRO A 170 -0.42 -24.10 -1.58
C PRO A 170 0.68 -25.15 -1.42
N HIS A 171 1.56 -24.96 -0.43
CA HIS A 171 2.58 -25.92 -0.06
C HIS A 171 2.81 -25.85 1.47
N PRO A 172 3.07 -26.95 2.18
CA PRO A 172 3.26 -26.95 3.64
C PRO A 172 4.37 -26.01 4.13
N ALA A 173 5.44 -25.85 3.37
CA ALA A 173 6.54 -24.95 3.71
C ALA A 173 6.12 -23.47 3.75
N LEU A 174 4.93 -23.10 3.22
CA LEU A 174 4.40 -21.73 3.24
C LEU A 174 3.57 -21.43 4.49
N GLU A 175 3.28 -22.40 5.33
CA GLU A 175 2.53 -22.16 6.55
C GLU A 175 3.15 -21.05 7.42
N PRO A 176 4.48 -21.04 7.72
CA PRO A 176 5.07 -19.96 8.52
C PRO A 176 4.94 -18.56 7.89
N VAL A 177 4.87 -18.50 6.55
CA VAL A 177 4.76 -17.24 5.79
C VAL A 177 3.33 -16.73 5.75
N LEU A 178 2.36 -17.64 5.57
CA LEU A 178 0.97 -17.30 5.28
C LEU A 178 0.02 -17.47 6.46
N ALA A 179 0.44 -18.12 7.55
CA ALA A 179 -0.40 -18.29 8.74
C ALA A 179 -0.91 -16.96 9.31
N PRO A 180 -0.10 -15.87 9.37
CA PRO A 180 -0.57 -14.57 9.86
C PRO A 180 -1.68 -13.94 9.00
N THR A 181 -1.87 -14.40 7.77
CA THR A 181 -2.89 -13.92 6.83
C THR A 181 -3.86 -15.03 6.41
N TYR A 182 -4.03 -16.05 7.26
CA TYR A 182 -4.96 -17.17 7.08
C TYR A 182 -4.77 -17.90 5.73
N GLY A 183 -3.52 -18.01 5.25
CA GLY A 183 -3.20 -18.66 3.99
C GLY A 183 -3.43 -17.81 2.74
N VAL A 184 -3.80 -16.54 2.88
CA VAL A 184 -3.98 -15.60 1.75
C VAL A 184 -2.69 -14.79 1.56
N ILE A 185 -2.25 -14.63 0.32
CA ILE A 185 -1.10 -13.78 -0.01
C ILE A 185 -1.57 -12.32 -0.03
N VAL A 186 -1.23 -11.55 0.99
CA VAL A 186 -1.69 -10.17 1.17
C VAL A 186 -0.58 -9.16 0.92
N TYR A 187 0.65 -9.49 1.33
CA TYR A 187 1.78 -8.57 1.34
C TYR A 187 2.82 -8.86 0.26
N GLN A 188 3.49 -7.82 -0.20
CA GLN A 188 4.62 -7.95 -1.13
C GLN A 188 5.76 -8.78 -0.53
N GLU A 189 6.00 -8.63 0.77
CA GLU A 189 6.99 -9.39 1.54
C GLU A 189 6.69 -10.89 1.51
N GLN A 190 5.42 -11.29 1.56
CA GLN A 190 5.02 -12.69 1.44
C GLN A 190 5.35 -13.25 0.04
N VAL A 191 5.16 -12.47 -1.02
CA VAL A 191 5.56 -12.88 -2.38
C VAL A 191 7.07 -13.14 -2.43
N MET A 192 7.88 -12.25 -1.84
CA MET A 192 9.33 -12.43 -1.77
C MET A 192 9.72 -13.66 -0.95
N GLN A 193 9.10 -13.85 0.21
CA GLN A 193 9.35 -15.03 1.08
C GLN A 193 8.94 -16.33 0.39
N ILE A 194 7.82 -16.36 -0.33
CA ILE A 194 7.39 -17.52 -1.12
C ILE A 194 8.46 -17.88 -2.16
N ALA A 195 8.99 -16.90 -2.88
CA ALA A 195 10.05 -17.14 -3.86
C ALA A 195 11.34 -17.67 -3.22
N GLN A 196 11.68 -17.19 -2.03
CA GLN A 196 12.83 -17.69 -1.27
C GLN A 196 12.60 -19.11 -0.78
N VAL A 197 11.43 -19.39 -0.18
CA VAL A 197 11.11 -20.70 0.43
C VAL A 197 10.90 -21.78 -0.62
N LEU A 198 10.17 -21.51 -1.68
CA LEU A 198 9.84 -22.52 -2.68
C LEU A 198 10.88 -22.65 -3.80
N ALA A 199 11.49 -21.53 -4.21
CA ALA A 199 12.35 -21.52 -5.39
C ALA A 199 13.80 -21.07 -5.12
N GLY A 200 14.18 -20.94 -3.85
CA GLY A 200 15.57 -20.66 -3.46
C GLY A 200 16.11 -19.30 -3.89
N TYR A 201 15.22 -18.32 -4.12
CA TYR A 201 15.66 -16.98 -4.48
C TYR A 201 16.49 -16.35 -3.37
N SER A 202 17.53 -15.61 -3.75
CA SER A 202 18.14 -14.66 -2.83
C SER A 202 17.17 -13.50 -2.54
N LEU A 203 17.39 -12.76 -1.45
CA LEU A 203 16.57 -11.60 -1.12
C LEU A 203 16.51 -10.58 -2.28
N GLY A 204 17.65 -10.28 -2.91
CA GLY A 204 17.70 -9.39 -4.07
C GLY A 204 16.97 -9.95 -5.30
N GLY A 205 17.08 -11.28 -5.54
CA GLY A 205 16.33 -11.94 -6.61
C GLY A 205 14.82 -11.89 -6.39
N ALA A 206 14.37 -12.10 -5.15
CA ALA A 206 12.96 -11.99 -4.79
C ALA A 206 12.42 -10.55 -4.94
N ASP A 207 13.24 -9.53 -4.64
CA ASP A 207 12.85 -8.12 -4.89
C ASP A 207 12.74 -7.82 -6.39
N LEU A 208 13.61 -8.38 -7.23
CA LEU A 208 13.47 -8.25 -8.68
C LEU A 208 12.18 -8.90 -9.20
N LEU A 209 11.83 -10.09 -8.72
CA LEU A 209 10.55 -10.73 -9.02
C LEU A 209 9.36 -9.84 -8.63
N ARG A 210 9.36 -9.33 -7.40
CA ARG A 210 8.33 -8.41 -6.92
C ARG A 210 8.16 -7.18 -7.82
N ARG A 211 9.27 -6.58 -8.24
CA ARG A 211 9.27 -5.43 -9.16
C ARG A 211 8.73 -5.79 -10.55
N ALA A 212 9.10 -6.95 -11.08
CA ALA A 212 8.59 -7.45 -12.37
C ALA A 212 7.07 -7.63 -12.33
N MET A 213 6.54 -8.22 -11.24
CA MET A 213 5.10 -8.35 -11.02
C MET A 213 4.40 -6.98 -10.96
N GLY A 214 5.02 -5.98 -10.32
CA GLY A 214 4.48 -4.62 -10.22
C GLY A 214 4.42 -3.90 -11.58
N LYS A 215 5.42 -4.10 -12.42
CA LYS A 215 5.49 -3.47 -13.78
C LYS A 215 4.55 -4.13 -14.80
N LYS A 216 4.01 -5.31 -14.50
CA LYS A 216 3.08 -6.07 -15.36
C LYS A 216 3.57 -6.29 -16.81
N LYS A 217 4.89 -6.39 -17.03
CA LYS A 217 5.47 -6.66 -18.34
C LYS A 217 5.45 -8.16 -18.63
N PRO A 218 4.70 -8.65 -19.64
CA PRO A 218 4.53 -10.09 -19.88
C PRO A 218 5.85 -10.83 -20.12
N GLU A 219 6.79 -10.21 -20.83
CA GLU A 219 8.10 -10.81 -21.14
C GLU A 219 8.98 -11.01 -19.91
N GLU A 220 9.00 -10.03 -18.99
CA GLU A 220 9.72 -10.13 -17.71
C GLU A 220 9.08 -11.20 -16.81
N MET A 221 7.75 -11.26 -16.78
CA MET A 221 7.00 -12.27 -16.03
C MET A 221 7.24 -13.69 -16.57
N ALA A 222 7.32 -13.86 -17.88
CA ALA A 222 7.61 -15.17 -18.49
C ALA A 222 9.01 -15.69 -18.09
N LYS A 223 10.02 -14.82 -18.05
CA LYS A 223 11.38 -15.15 -17.60
C LYS A 223 11.42 -15.53 -16.11
N GLU A 224 10.76 -14.74 -15.29
CA GLU A 224 10.70 -15.02 -13.84
C GLU A 224 9.92 -16.30 -13.54
N ARG A 225 8.90 -16.63 -14.33
CA ARG A 225 8.17 -17.90 -14.22
C ARG A 225 9.10 -19.11 -14.41
N VAL A 226 9.87 -19.14 -15.51
CA VAL A 226 10.81 -20.22 -15.77
C VAL A 226 11.82 -20.35 -14.63
N LYS A 227 12.40 -19.22 -14.19
CA LYS A 227 13.36 -19.21 -13.09
C LYS A 227 12.75 -19.72 -11.77
N PHE A 228 11.48 -19.39 -11.49
CA PHE A 228 10.79 -19.89 -10.32
C PHE A 228 10.54 -21.39 -10.40
N GLU A 229 10.06 -21.89 -11.55
CA GLU A 229 9.80 -23.31 -11.78
C GLU A 229 11.09 -24.13 -11.67
N ASP A 230 12.20 -23.67 -12.29
CA ASP A 230 13.51 -24.33 -12.19
C ASP A 230 14.04 -24.33 -10.74
N GLY A 231 13.90 -23.21 -10.03
CA GLY A 231 14.30 -23.10 -8.64
C GLY A 231 13.49 -24.01 -7.71
N ALA A 232 12.18 -24.12 -7.92
CA ALA A 232 11.31 -25.01 -7.17
C ALA A 232 11.64 -26.49 -7.45
N ALA A 233 11.85 -26.86 -8.69
CA ALA A 233 12.28 -28.20 -9.08
C ALA A 233 13.61 -28.59 -8.44
N ALA A 234 14.57 -27.65 -8.38
CA ALA A 234 15.86 -27.88 -7.71
C ALA A 234 15.73 -28.14 -6.20
N GLN A 235 14.63 -27.68 -5.59
CA GLN A 235 14.30 -27.97 -4.18
C GLN A 235 13.36 -29.18 -4.01
N GLY A 236 13.06 -29.91 -5.10
CA GLY A 236 12.18 -31.09 -5.07
C GLY A 236 10.69 -30.73 -4.93
N ILE A 237 10.30 -29.51 -5.26
CA ILE A 237 8.92 -29.05 -5.25
C ILE A 237 8.39 -29.11 -6.69
N HIS A 238 7.24 -29.77 -6.88
CA HIS A 238 6.62 -30.02 -8.19
C HIS A 238 5.22 -29.44 -8.28
#